data_e4b23debab87c4bf1a52275d6e64e62a
#
_entry.id   e4b23debab87c4bf1a52275d6e64e62a
#
_cell.length_a   1.000
_cell.length_b   1.000
_cell.length_c   1.000
_cell.angle_alpha   90.00
_cell.angle_beta   90.00
_cell.angle_gamma   90.00
#
_symmetry.space_group_name_H-M   'P 1'
#
loop_
_entity.id
_entity.type
_entity.pdbx_description
1 polymer ?
#
loop_
_entity_poly.entity_id
_entity_poly.type
_entity_poly.pdbx_seq_one_letter_code
_entity_poly.pdbx_strand_id
1 'polypeptide(L)'
;MKFRLSDLNADTIKKGFEHIRSTAIPEALSKARSMVTGLDLAYDRFFKENIEADEEALATQRERVFSYCPCISIVVPVYMTPELSLRAMLESVLHQTYGNWELCLVDGSQAKGEPPVLDARVSEDGELSGLGKVYSLETERIIWQYMENEPRIQYIKMEENLGISGNSNRALQAAKGAYVALLDHDDVLTEDALYWVVDALQR
;
A
#
# COMPACT_ATOMS: atom_id res chain seq x y z
N MET A 1 -8.30 28.77 7.63
CA MET A 1 -7.66 28.52 8.94
C MET A 1 -6.39 27.72 8.67
N LYS A 2 -5.19 28.28 8.86
CA LYS A 2 -3.93 27.56 8.60
C LYS A 2 -3.62 26.73 9.83
N PHE A 3 -3.74 25.41 9.73
CA PHE A 3 -3.25 24.48 10.74
C PHE A 3 -1.71 24.49 10.76
N ARG A 4 -1.11 24.64 11.94
CA ARG A 4 0.32 24.46 12.13
C ARG A 4 0.55 23.07 12.71
N LEU A 5 1.64 22.41 12.30
CA LEU A 5 2.06 21.11 12.86
C LEU A 5 2.19 21.10 14.39
N SER A 6 2.42 22.29 15.00
CA SER A 6 2.44 22.51 16.46
C SER A 6 1.11 22.28 17.17
N ASP A 7 -0.01 22.18 16.43
CA ASP A 7 -1.36 22.06 17.00
C ASP A 7 -1.81 20.59 17.10
N LEU A 8 -0.97 19.65 16.62
CA LEU A 8 -1.17 18.21 16.74
C LEU A 8 -0.72 17.76 18.14
N ASN A 9 -1.65 17.69 19.08
CA ASN A 9 -1.39 17.04 20.37
C ASN A 9 -1.67 15.53 20.29
N ALA A 10 -1.13 14.78 21.26
CA ALA A 10 -1.25 13.33 21.34
C ALA A 10 -2.72 12.83 21.33
N ASP A 11 -3.65 13.64 21.88
CA ASP A 11 -5.09 13.31 21.90
C ASP A 11 -5.76 13.43 20.53
N THR A 12 -5.35 14.38 19.70
CA THR A 12 -5.84 14.55 18.33
C THR A 12 -5.35 13.40 17.45
N ILE A 13 -4.10 12.99 17.64
CA ILE A 13 -3.52 11.82 16.94
C ILE A 13 -4.23 10.54 17.40
N LYS A 14 -4.45 10.34 18.69
CA LYS A 14 -5.12 9.16 19.24
C LYS A 14 -6.58 9.06 18.78
N LYS A 15 -7.33 10.16 18.74
CA LYS A 15 -8.70 10.19 18.20
C LYS A 15 -8.73 9.91 16.71
N GLY A 16 -7.73 10.37 15.95
CA GLY A 16 -7.54 10.01 14.55
C GLY A 16 -7.34 8.50 14.37
N PHE A 17 -6.47 7.89 15.19
CA PHE A 17 -6.22 6.44 15.18
C PHE A 17 -7.44 5.61 15.59
N GLU A 18 -8.22 6.05 16.57
CA GLU A 18 -9.44 5.35 16.99
C GLU A 18 -10.53 5.42 15.91
N HIS A 19 -10.62 6.52 15.18
CA HIS A 19 -11.55 6.68 14.06
C HIS A 19 -11.14 5.80 12.86
N ILE A 20 -9.85 5.69 12.57
CA ILE A 20 -9.29 4.82 11.54
C ILE A 20 -9.58 3.33 11.81
N ARG A 21 -9.66 2.93 13.06
CA ARG A 21 -10.01 1.55 13.46
C ARG A 21 -11.49 1.19 13.25
N SER A 22 -12.36 2.16 13.13
CA SER A 22 -13.82 1.97 13.10
C SER A 22 -14.48 2.20 11.74
N THR A 23 -13.74 2.72 10.76
CA THR A 23 -14.26 3.07 9.42
C THR A 23 -13.53 2.27 8.35
N ALA A 24 -14.18 1.97 7.24
CA ALA A 24 -13.54 1.34 6.08
C ALA A 24 -12.27 2.12 5.68
N ILE A 25 -11.19 1.38 5.43
CA ILE A 25 -9.83 1.91 5.20
C ILE A 25 -9.77 3.05 4.18
N PRO A 26 -10.55 3.03 3.05
CA PRO A 26 -10.56 4.14 2.09
C PRO A 26 -11.04 5.47 2.69
N GLU A 27 -12.10 5.44 3.51
CA GLU A 27 -12.68 6.65 4.11
C GLU A 27 -11.78 7.24 5.20
N ALA A 28 -11.08 6.38 5.93
CA ALA A 28 -10.13 6.77 6.95
C ALA A 28 -8.84 7.39 6.37
N LEU A 29 -8.36 6.85 5.25
CA LEU A 29 -7.18 7.39 4.53
C LEU A 29 -7.49 8.74 3.88
N SER A 30 -8.64 8.88 3.24
CA SER A 30 -9.10 10.17 2.69
C SER A 30 -9.19 11.23 3.80
N LYS A 31 -9.80 10.90 4.94
CA LYS A 31 -9.86 11.81 6.09
C LYS A 31 -8.52 12.12 6.72
N ALA A 32 -7.64 11.13 6.91
CA ALA A 32 -6.31 11.36 7.46
C ALA A 32 -5.46 12.24 6.51
N ARG A 33 -5.55 12.01 5.20
CA ARG A 33 -4.88 12.82 4.18
C ARG A 33 -5.41 14.26 4.17
N SER A 34 -6.73 14.46 4.23
CA SER A 34 -7.34 15.79 4.28
C SER A 34 -7.01 16.55 5.57
N MET A 35 -6.89 15.86 6.71
CA MET A 35 -6.49 16.45 7.99
C MET A 35 -5.03 16.88 8.02
N VAL A 36 -4.13 16.10 7.41
CA VAL A 36 -2.68 16.37 7.43
C VAL A 36 -2.25 17.37 6.35
N THR A 37 -2.89 17.35 5.19
CA THR A 37 -2.44 18.14 4.03
C THR A 37 -3.29 19.37 3.75
N GLY A 38 -4.44 19.54 4.39
CA GLY A 38 -5.41 20.58 4.03
C GLY A 38 -5.88 20.46 2.59
N LEU A 39 -5.77 19.27 2.01
CA LEU A 39 -6.14 18.98 0.64
C LEU A 39 -7.64 19.10 0.45
N ASP A 40 -7.92 19.75 -0.59
CA ASP A 40 -9.12 20.24 -1.19
C ASP A 40 -10.31 19.27 -1.04
N LEU A 41 -11.27 19.64 -0.18
CA LEU A 41 -12.58 18.99 -0.10
C LEU A 41 -13.27 18.86 -1.48
N ALA A 42 -12.86 19.69 -2.44
CA ALA A 42 -13.33 19.64 -3.81
C ALA A 42 -12.78 18.42 -4.56
N TYR A 43 -11.50 18.03 -4.32
CA TYR A 43 -10.93 16.83 -4.91
C TYR A 43 -11.57 15.55 -4.34
N ASP A 44 -11.73 15.46 -3.03
CA ASP A 44 -12.35 14.29 -2.39
C ASP A 44 -13.80 14.11 -2.89
N ARG A 45 -14.53 15.23 -3.05
CA ARG A 45 -15.88 15.19 -3.61
C ARG A 45 -15.87 14.76 -5.07
N PHE A 46 -14.98 15.34 -5.89
CA PHE A 46 -14.83 15.00 -7.30
C PHE A 46 -14.50 13.51 -7.46
N PHE A 47 -13.57 13.00 -6.65
CA PHE A 47 -13.16 11.59 -6.67
C PHE A 47 -14.36 10.69 -6.37
N LYS A 48 -15.08 10.98 -5.29
CA LYS A 48 -16.24 10.20 -4.86
C LYS A 48 -17.38 10.23 -5.88
N GLU A 49 -17.61 11.37 -6.52
CA GLU A 49 -18.72 11.54 -7.46
C GLU A 49 -18.43 11.04 -8.88
N ASN A 50 -17.14 10.94 -9.27
CA ASN A 50 -16.76 10.70 -10.68
C ASN A 50 -15.82 9.51 -10.90
N ILE A 51 -15.15 9.03 -9.86
CA ILE A 51 -14.10 8.01 -9.99
C ILE A 51 -14.41 6.77 -9.15
N GLU A 52 -14.88 6.95 -7.91
CA GLU A 52 -15.19 5.85 -7.00
C GLU A 52 -16.43 5.10 -7.51
N ALA A 53 -16.26 3.80 -7.81
CA ALA A 53 -17.37 2.95 -8.21
C ALA A 53 -18.27 2.67 -6.99
N ASP A 54 -19.58 2.63 -7.21
CA ASP A 54 -20.53 2.23 -6.17
C ASP A 54 -20.57 0.71 -5.99
N GLU A 55 -21.13 0.24 -4.89
CA GLU A 55 -21.18 -1.19 -4.53
C GLU A 55 -21.92 -2.04 -5.58
N GLU A 56 -22.92 -1.51 -6.26
CA GLU A 56 -23.69 -2.22 -7.30
C GLU A 56 -22.81 -2.43 -8.55
N ALA A 57 -22.05 -1.40 -8.92
CA ALA A 57 -21.09 -1.49 -10.02
C ALA A 57 -19.96 -2.48 -9.68
N LEU A 58 -19.39 -2.41 -8.47
CA LEU A 58 -18.34 -3.34 -8.03
C LEU A 58 -18.84 -4.78 -7.98
N ALA A 59 -20.07 -5.02 -7.50
CA ALA A 59 -20.67 -6.35 -7.53
C ALA A 59 -20.83 -6.90 -8.96
N THR A 60 -21.31 -6.06 -9.86
CA THR A 60 -21.45 -6.40 -11.30
C THR A 60 -20.10 -6.72 -11.93
N GLN A 61 -19.06 -5.97 -11.59
CA GLN A 61 -17.71 -6.21 -12.09
C GLN A 61 -17.15 -7.54 -11.61
N ARG A 62 -17.38 -7.93 -10.35
CA ARG A 62 -16.93 -9.23 -9.80
C ARG A 62 -17.56 -10.42 -10.49
N GLU A 63 -18.79 -10.29 -10.99
CA GLU A 63 -19.50 -11.35 -11.72
C GLU A 63 -19.15 -11.40 -13.21
N ARG A 64 -18.47 -10.38 -13.74
CA ARG A 64 -18.16 -10.31 -15.17
C ARG A 64 -17.18 -11.38 -15.61
N VAL A 65 -17.57 -12.11 -16.65
CA VAL A 65 -16.71 -13.08 -17.34
C VAL A 65 -16.05 -12.42 -18.55
N PHE A 66 -14.73 -12.34 -18.53
CA PHE A 66 -13.93 -11.86 -19.65
C PHE A 66 -13.56 -13.02 -20.61
N SER A 67 -13.51 -12.77 -21.90
CA SER A 67 -13.05 -13.76 -22.89
C SER A 67 -11.53 -13.95 -22.85
N TYR A 68 -10.79 -12.91 -22.49
CA TYR A 68 -9.36 -12.90 -22.23
C TYR A 68 -9.10 -12.48 -20.79
N CYS A 69 -8.54 -13.39 -20.01
CA CYS A 69 -8.32 -13.22 -18.57
C CYS A 69 -6.81 -13.32 -18.26
N PRO A 70 -5.98 -12.32 -18.62
CA PRO A 70 -4.55 -12.39 -18.35
C PRO A 70 -4.25 -12.27 -16.85
N CYS A 71 -3.25 -12.97 -16.36
CA CYS A 71 -2.70 -12.69 -15.03
C CYS A 71 -1.94 -11.35 -15.07
N ILE A 72 -2.21 -10.48 -14.10
CA ILE A 72 -1.50 -9.20 -13.92
C ILE A 72 -0.58 -9.33 -12.72
N SER A 73 0.74 -9.15 -12.93
CA SER A 73 1.70 -9.06 -11.85
C SER A 73 1.77 -7.62 -11.34
N ILE A 74 1.33 -7.40 -10.11
CA ILE A 74 1.50 -6.10 -9.43
C ILE A 74 2.86 -6.11 -8.76
N VAL A 75 3.73 -5.19 -9.14
CA VAL A 75 5.12 -5.10 -8.71
C VAL A 75 5.29 -3.93 -7.75
N VAL A 76 5.71 -4.23 -6.53
CA VAL A 76 5.83 -3.23 -5.46
C VAL A 76 7.22 -3.30 -4.82
N PRO A 77 8.08 -2.30 -5.04
CA PRO A 77 9.29 -2.14 -4.26
C PRO A 77 8.94 -1.56 -2.88
N VAL A 78 9.26 -2.29 -1.82
CA VAL A 78 8.96 -1.90 -0.43
C VAL A 78 10.23 -1.38 0.24
N TYR A 79 10.15 -0.24 0.93
CA TYR A 79 11.25 0.30 1.72
C TYR A 79 10.77 1.15 2.88
N MET A 80 11.03 0.70 4.11
CA MET A 80 10.70 1.42 5.36
C MET A 80 9.26 1.97 5.39
N THR A 81 8.31 1.18 4.90
CA THR A 81 6.92 1.59 4.74
C THR A 81 6.21 1.66 6.08
N PRO A 82 5.57 2.78 6.42
CA PRO A 82 4.72 2.86 7.61
C PRO A 82 3.59 1.80 7.56
N GLU A 83 3.27 1.18 8.71
CA GLU A 83 2.25 0.14 8.81
C GLU A 83 0.94 0.53 8.14
N LEU A 84 0.45 1.75 8.38
CA LEU A 84 -0.82 2.21 7.85
C LEU A 84 -0.84 2.24 6.32
N SER A 85 0.22 2.77 5.70
CA SER A 85 0.35 2.83 4.25
C SER A 85 0.48 1.43 3.65
N LEU A 86 1.33 0.58 4.26
CA LEU A 86 1.51 -0.79 3.78
C LEU A 86 0.20 -1.59 3.83
N ARG A 87 -0.55 -1.51 4.92
CA ARG A 87 -1.85 -2.18 5.01
C ARG A 87 -2.84 -1.64 4.00
N ALA A 88 -2.91 -0.33 3.83
CA ALA A 88 -3.80 0.28 2.85
C ALA A 88 -3.48 -0.16 1.42
N MET A 89 -2.21 -0.22 1.05
CA MET A 89 -1.76 -0.73 -0.24
C MET A 89 -2.17 -2.20 -0.41
N LEU A 90 -1.88 -3.07 0.57
CA LEU A 90 -2.23 -4.49 0.51
C LEU A 90 -3.74 -4.70 0.38
N GLU A 91 -4.55 -4.01 1.20
CA GLU A 91 -6.01 -4.09 1.13
C GLU A 91 -6.54 -3.61 -0.22
N SER A 92 -5.97 -2.55 -0.80
CA SER A 92 -6.40 -2.06 -2.11
C SER A 92 -6.19 -3.07 -3.24
N VAL A 93 -5.16 -3.91 -3.12
CA VAL A 93 -4.91 -5.01 -4.06
C VAL A 93 -5.85 -6.19 -3.80
N LEU A 94 -6.10 -6.53 -2.53
CA LEU A 94 -6.99 -7.64 -2.17
C LEU A 94 -8.45 -7.39 -2.58
N HIS A 95 -8.88 -6.13 -2.55
CA HIS A 95 -10.25 -5.75 -2.91
C HIS A 95 -10.48 -5.54 -4.42
N GLN A 96 -9.48 -5.78 -5.27
CA GLN A 96 -9.67 -5.66 -6.71
C GLN A 96 -10.83 -6.54 -7.20
N THR A 97 -11.72 -5.97 -8.02
CA THR A 97 -12.85 -6.69 -8.62
C THR A 97 -12.40 -7.71 -9.66
N TYR A 98 -11.25 -7.50 -10.29
CA TYR A 98 -10.60 -8.49 -11.14
C TYR A 98 -9.67 -9.39 -10.33
N GLY A 99 -9.95 -10.70 -10.31
CA GLY A 99 -9.29 -11.62 -9.39
C GLY A 99 -8.03 -12.32 -9.90
N ASN A 100 -7.68 -12.25 -11.21
CA ASN A 100 -6.52 -12.95 -11.75
C ASN A 100 -5.25 -12.07 -11.75
N TRP A 101 -4.70 -11.89 -10.56
CA TRP A 101 -3.48 -11.15 -10.31
C TRP A 101 -2.53 -11.90 -9.37
N GLU A 102 -1.27 -11.51 -9.37
CA GLU A 102 -0.28 -11.83 -8.35
C GLU A 102 0.36 -10.54 -7.84
N LEU A 103 0.80 -10.52 -6.58
CA LEU A 103 1.47 -9.39 -5.96
C LEU A 103 2.92 -9.76 -5.64
N CYS A 104 3.87 -9.06 -6.26
CA CYS A 104 5.30 -9.28 -6.11
C CYS A 104 5.91 -8.16 -5.24
N LEU A 105 6.10 -8.42 -3.95
CA LEU A 105 6.69 -7.50 -2.98
C LEU A 105 8.20 -7.75 -2.87
N VAL A 106 9.02 -6.73 -3.10
CA VAL A 106 10.46 -6.78 -2.89
C VAL A 106 10.86 -5.76 -1.84
N ASP A 107 11.26 -6.25 -0.67
CA ASP A 107 11.57 -5.42 0.49
C ASP A 107 13.07 -5.21 0.65
N GLY A 108 13.50 -3.96 0.43
CA GLY A 108 14.85 -3.46 0.64
C GLY A 108 15.09 -2.82 2.01
N SER A 109 14.14 -2.93 2.93
CA SER A 109 14.17 -2.19 4.20
C SER A 109 15.32 -2.54 5.13
N GLN A 110 16.05 -3.67 4.92
CA GLN A 110 17.22 -4.02 5.74
C GLN A 110 18.23 -4.91 5.02
N ALA A 111 19.52 -4.60 5.23
CA ALA A 111 20.58 -5.57 5.00
C ALA A 111 20.57 -6.64 6.09
N LYS A 112 20.76 -7.92 5.73
CA LYS A 112 21.01 -9.00 6.69
C LYS A 112 22.25 -8.69 7.52
N GLY A 113 22.18 -8.78 8.83
CA GLY A 113 23.37 -8.91 9.66
C GLY A 113 23.45 -8.12 10.96
N GLU A 114 22.54 -7.23 11.28
CA GLU A 114 22.58 -6.56 12.57
C GLU A 114 21.37 -6.93 13.46
N PRO A 115 21.60 -7.30 14.74
CA PRO A 115 20.51 -7.63 15.64
C PRO A 115 19.59 -6.42 15.87
N PRO A 116 18.29 -6.63 16.14
CA PRO A 116 17.35 -5.54 16.42
C PRO A 116 17.82 -4.77 17.67
N VAL A 117 18.11 -3.49 17.53
CA VAL A 117 18.33 -2.61 18.66
C VAL A 117 16.98 -2.08 19.09
N LEU A 118 16.52 -2.53 20.26
CA LEU A 118 15.24 -2.11 20.87
C LEU A 118 15.25 -0.66 21.40
N ASP A 119 16.35 0.06 21.25
CA ASP A 119 16.53 1.43 21.73
C ASP A 119 16.72 2.37 20.53
N ALA A 120 15.64 3.06 20.15
CA ALA A 120 15.75 4.22 19.29
C ALA A 120 16.43 5.35 20.10
N ARG A 121 17.72 5.53 19.95
CA ARG A 121 18.44 6.69 20.52
C ARG A 121 18.47 7.79 19.48
N VAL A 122 18.02 8.97 19.89
CA VAL A 122 18.31 10.18 19.14
C VAL A 122 19.79 10.47 19.37
N SER A 123 20.60 10.50 18.32
CA SER A 123 21.98 10.94 18.38
C SER A 123 22.03 12.44 18.77
N GLU A 124 23.15 12.91 19.33
CA GLU A 124 23.32 14.32 19.67
C GLU A 124 23.10 15.27 18.49
N ASP A 125 23.19 14.75 17.27
CA ASP A 125 22.97 15.47 16.00
C ASP A 125 21.51 15.43 15.51
N GLY A 126 20.59 14.84 16.29
CA GLY A 126 19.16 14.75 15.94
C GLY A 126 18.79 13.66 14.92
N GLU A 127 19.72 12.79 14.53
CA GLU A 127 19.42 11.63 13.68
C GLU A 127 18.84 10.48 14.50
N LEU A 128 17.71 9.93 14.02
CA LEU A 128 17.05 8.76 14.58
C LEU A 128 17.75 7.48 14.10
N SER A 129 18.83 7.09 14.82
CA SER A 129 19.48 5.81 14.57
C SER A 129 18.63 4.67 15.15
N GLY A 130 18.31 3.67 14.34
CA GLY A 130 17.54 2.49 14.76
C GLY A 130 16.11 2.41 14.24
N LEU A 131 15.53 3.50 13.76
CA LEU A 131 14.17 3.49 13.16
C LEU A 131 14.04 2.49 12.00
N GLY A 132 15.06 2.37 11.16
CA GLY A 132 15.05 1.46 10.02
C GLY A 132 14.86 0.00 10.41
N LYS A 133 15.39 -0.42 11.57
CA LYS A 133 15.26 -1.81 12.06
C LYS A 133 13.85 -2.12 12.55
N VAL A 134 13.22 -1.17 13.26
CA VAL A 134 11.85 -1.32 13.75
C VAL A 134 10.89 -1.44 12.57
N TYR A 135 11.01 -0.58 11.58
CA TYR A 135 10.18 -0.63 10.37
C TYR A 135 10.37 -1.91 9.57
N SER A 136 11.58 -2.44 9.44
CA SER A 136 11.83 -3.65 8.68
C SER A 136 11.15 -4.88 9.28
N LEU A 137 11.26 -5.08 10.59
CA LEU A 137 10.62 -6.20 11.28
C LEU A 137 9.09 -6.07 11.25
N GLU A 138 8.60 -4.86 11.38
CA GLU A 138 7.16 -4.59 11.32
C GLU A 138 6.60 -4.81 9.91
N THR A 139 7.29 -4.32 8.88
CA THR A 139 6.95 -4.54 7.47
C THR A 139 6.85 -6.03 7.15
N GLU A 140 7.89 -6.80 7.53
CA GLU A 140 7.94 -8.24 7.32
C GLU A 140 6.79 -8.95 8.04
N ARG A 141 6.56 -8.64 9.32
CA ARG A 141 5.46 -9.21 10.12
C ARG A 141 4.09 -8.94 9.50
N ILE A 142 3.86 -7.73 9.02
CA ILE A 142 2.60 -7.37 8.36
C ILE A 142 2.42 -8.19 7.08
N ILE A 143 3.42 -8.22 6.22
CA ILE A 143 3.33 -8.97 4.95
C ILE A 143 3.06 -10.46 5.20
N TRP A 144 3.74 -11.09 6.17
CA TRP A 144 3.49 -12.48 6.55
C TRP A 144 2.05 -12.73 6.98
N GLN A 145 1.43 -11.81 7.74
CA GLN A 145 0.02 -11.94 8.14
C GLN A 145 -0.93 -12.02 6.94
N TYR A 146 -0.66 -11.26 5.88
CA TYR A 146 -1.46 -11.32 4.66
C TYR A 146 -1.19 -12.58 3.85
N MET A 147 0.06 -13.01 3.75
CA MET A 147 0.45 -14.22 3.02
C MET A 147 -0.15 -15.50 3.59
N GLU A 148 -0.43 -15.56 4.89
CA GLU A 148 -1.08 -16.71 5.51
C GLU A 148 -2.44 -17.05 4.88
N ASN A 149 -3.16 -16.04 4.38
CA ASN A 149 -4.51 -16.20 3.82
C ASN A 149 -4.58 -15.91 2.32
N GLU A 150 -3.49 -15.42 1.72
CA GLU A 150 -3.48 -14.99 0.31
C GLU A 150 -2.26 -15.53 -0.45
N PRO A 151 -2.41 -16.70 -1.11
CA PRO A 151 -1.29 -17.35 -1.80
C PRO A 151 -0.80 -16.61 -3.07
N ARG A 152 -1.54 -15.61 -3.55
CA ARG A 152 -1.12 -14.78 -4.70
C ARG A 152 -0.06 -13.74 -4.33
N ILE A 153 0.25 -13.56 -3.03
CA ILE A 153 1.28 -12.64 -2.56
C ILE A 153 2.62 -13.39 -2.55
N GLN A 154 3.62 -12.82 -3.22
CA GLN A 154 5.01 -13.25 -3.20
C GLN A 154 5.85 -12.19 -2.51
N TYR A 155 6.67 -12.59 -1.54
CA TYR A 155 7.54 -11.69 -0.80
C TYR A 155 9.01 -12.09 -0.95
N ILE A 156 9.84 -11.13 -1.30
CA ILE A 156 11.29 -11.29 -1.45
C ILE A 156 11.98 -10.27 -0.55
N LYS A 157 12.66 -10.76 0.49
CA LYS A 157 13.53 -9.93 1.32
C LYS A 157 14.88 -9.78 0.65
N MET A 158 15.31 -8.54 0.44
CA MET A 158 16.63 -8.24 -0.13
C MET A 158 17.71 -8.29 0.96
N GLU A 159 18.93 -8.69 0.57
CA GLU A 159 20.10 -8.66 1.45
C GLU A 159 20.65 -7.24 1.59
N GLU A 160 20.49 -6.43 0.56
CA GLU A 160 20.85 -5.02 0.50
C GLU A 160 19.79 -4.23 -0.25
N ASN A 161 19.65 -2.94 0.07
CA ASN A 161 18.75 -2.06 -0.67
C ASN A 161 19.40 -1.61 -1.98
N LEU A 162 18.87 -2.09 -3.11
CA LEU A 162 19.31 -1.69 -4.45
C LEU A 162 18.65 -0.39 -4.96
N GLY A 163 17.97 0.32 -4.08
CA GLY A 163 17.17 1.50 -4.45
C GLY A 163 15.89 1.12 -5.20
N ILE A 164 15.08 2.13 -5.53
CA ILE A 164 13.78 1.93 -6.16
C ILE A 164 13.89 1.11 -7.46
N SER A 165 14.81 1.47 -8.35
CA SER A 165 14.99 0.80 -9.63
C SER A 165 15.49 -0.64 -9.49
N GLY A 166 16.45 -0.90 -8.59
CA GLY A 166 17.00 -2.23 -8.36
C GLY A 166 15.96 -3.17 -7.74
N ASN A 167 15.22 -2.70 -6.74
CA ASN A 167 14.15 -3.47 -6.09
C ASN A 167 12.99 -3.72 -7.06
N SER A 168 12.60 -2.73 -7.87
CA SER A 168 11.57 -2.90 -8.92
C SER A 168 12.02 -3.94 -9.97
N ASN A 169 13.26 -3.90 -10.43
CA ASN A 169 13.79 -4.88 -11.37
C ASN A 169 13.80 -6.29 -10.77
N ARG A 170 14.08 -6.43 -9.48
CA ARG A 170 14.01 -7.71 -8.79
C ARG A 170 12.58 -8.24 -8.71
N ALA A 171 11.60 -7.36 -8.47
CA ALA A 171 10.20 -7.72 -8.46
C ALA A 171 9.71 -8.10 -9.87
N LEU A 172 10.13 -7.38 -10.92
CA LEU A 172 9.87 -7.73 -12.31
C LEU A 172 10.40 -9.12 -12.69
N GLN A 173 11.55 -9.53 -12.16
CA GLN A 173 12.09 -10.88 -12.38
C GLN A 173 11.25 -11.98 -11.71
N ALA A 174 10.51 -11.66 -10.66
CA ALA A 174 9.62 -12.60 -9.98
C ALA A 174 8.23 -12.68 -10.63
N ALA A 175 7.86 -11.65 -11.40
CA ALA A 175 6.58 -11.55 -12.08
C ALA A 175 6.41 -12.66 -13.13
N LYS A 176 5.23 -13.31 -13.14
CA LYS A 176 4.86 -14.39 -14.04
C LYS A 176 3.63 -14.07 -14.91
N GLY A 177 2.97 -12.95 -14.60
CA GLY A 177 1.79 -12.50 -15.32
C GLY A 177 2.09 -12.07 -16.75
N ALA A 178 1.05 -12.03 -17.57
CA ALA A 178 1.13 -11.56 -18.96
C ALA A 178 1.35 -10.04 -19.05
N TYR A 179 0.95 -9.32 -18.02
CA TYR A 179 1.12 -7.88 -17.87
C TYR A 179 1.68 -7.53 -16.49
N VAL A 180 2.32 -6.39 -16.41
CA VAL A 180 2.88 -5.85 -15.18
C VAL A 180 2.22 -4.51 -14.86
N ALA A 181 1.74 -4.37 -13.62
CA ALA A 181 1.32 -3.11 -13.03
C ALA A 181 2.39 -2.67 -12.00
N LEU A 182 2.84 -1.43 -12.10
CA LEU A 182 3.75 -0.84 -11.11
C LEU A 182 2.92 -0.11 -10.08
N LEU A 183 3.20 -0.36 -8.80
CA LEU A 183 2.53 0.29 -7.67
C LEU A 183 3.57 0.65 -6.61
N ASP A 184 3.49 1.86 -6.08
CA ASP A 184 4.34 2.27 -4.96
C ASP A 184 3.76 1.76 -3.63
N HIS A 185 4.64 1.48 -2.67
CA HIS A 185 4.29 0.85 -1.40
C HIS A 185 3.43 1.70 -0.46
N ASP A 186 3.23 2.97 -0.76
CA ASP A 186 2.44 3.96 -0.01
C ASP A 186 1.25 4.52 -0.81
N ASP A 187 1.03 3.98 -2.03
CA ASP A 187 -0.13 4.27 -2.87
C ASP A 187 -1.22 3.19 -2.75
N VAL A 188 -2.42 3.52 -3.22
CA VAL A 188 -3.58 2.62 -3.24
C VAL A 188 -4.22 2.60 -4.63
N LEU A 189 -4.73 1.44 -5.02
CA LEU A 189 -5.54 1.29 -6.22
C LEU A 189 -7.01 1.51 -5.88
N THR A 190 -7.81 2.02 -6.83
CA THR A 190 -9.27 1.88 -6.75
C THR A 190 -9.64 0.39 -6.91
N GLU A 191 -10.76 -0.05 -6.33
CA GLU A 191 -11.14 -1.47 -6.36
C GLU A 191 -11.38 -2.03 -7.77
N ASP A 192 -11.60 -1.17 -8.74
CA ASP A 192 -11.87 -1.51 -10.14
C ASP A 192 -10.70 -1.21 -11.10
N ALA A 193 -9.54 -0.85 -10.57
CA ALA A 193 -8.39 -0.48 -11.40
C ALA A 193 -7.98 -1.59 -12.38
N LEU A 194 -7.82 -2.82 -11.90
CA LEU A 194 -7.45 -3.94 -12.76
C LEU A 194 -8.58 -4.38 -13.69
N TYR A 195 -9.83 -4.23 -13.26
CA TYR A 195 -10.99 -4.51 -14.09
C TYR A 195 -10.98 -3.65 -15.36
N TRP A 196 -10.78 -2.34 -15.23
CA TRP A 196 -10.76 -1.45 -16.39
C TRP A 196 -9.59 -1.70 -17.32
N VAL A 197 -8.43 -2.07 -16.79
CA VAL A 197 -7.30 -2.50 -17.61
C VAL A 197 -7.68 -3.72 -18.43
N VAL A 198 -8.26 -4.75 -17.82
CA VAL A 198 -8.64 -5.98 -18.50
C VAL A 198 -9.80 -5.77 -19.46
N ASP A 199 -10.78 -4.91 -19.13
CA ASP A 199 -11.85 -4.54 -20.04
C ASP A 199 -11.30 -3.87 -21.31
N ALA A 200 -10.33 -3.00 -21.18
CA ALA A 200 -9.67 -2.39 -22.32
C ALA A 200 -8.91 -3.39 -23.21
N LEU A 201 -8.39 -4.47 -22.63
CA LEU A 201 -7.67 -5.55 -23.35
C LEU A 201 -8.61 -6.52 -24.10
N GLN A 202 -9.93 -6.41 -23.95
CA GLN A 202 -10.89 -7.23 -24.71
C GLN A 202 -11.10 -6.73 -26.16
N ARG A 203 -10.58 -5.57 -26.49
CA ARG A 203 -10.76 -4.90 -27.79
C ARG A 203 -9.68 -5.36 -28.82
#